data_99f7ca6e0fdc78f06a3e46e0c4cdb3cf
#
_entry.id   99f7ca6e0fdc78f06a3e46e0c4cdb3cf
#
_cell.length_a   1.000
_cell.length_b   1.000
_cell.length_c   1.000
_cell.angle_alpha   90.00
_cell.angle_beta   90.00
_cell.angle_gamma   90.00
#
_symmetry.space_group_name_H-M   'P 1'
#
loop_
_entity.id
_entity.type
_entity.pdbx_description
1 polymer ?
#
loop_
_entity_poly.entity_id
_entity_poly.type
_entity_poly.pdbx_seq_one_letter_code
_entity_poly.pdbx_strand_id
1 'polypeptide(L)'
;MIKKGEVQLVSSYTLAYEVSRTPSESKRNAINQFLEENVSLYIDETYETEVHELALQIMSTGVKAADAHHAASAMIAHCDFLITTDDRLLKYKDPDLKIVTPPEFIRLYGGENND
;
A
#
# COMPACT_ATOMS: atom_id res chain seq x y z
N MET A 1 5.59 1.21 -16.26
CA MET A 1 4.94 2.17 -15.36
C MET A 1 5.91 2.77 -14.37
N ILE A 2 6.24 2.04 -13.32
CA ILE A 2 7.09 2.58 -12.25
C ILE A 2 8.42 3.07 -12.79
N LYS A 3 9.05 2.28 -13.62
CA LYS A 3 10.38 2.61 -14.15
C LYS A 3 10.39 3.81 -15.09
N LYS A 4 9.23 4.18 -15.61
CA LYS A 4 9.12 5.35 -16.49
C LYS A 4 8.77 6.61 -15.73
N GLY A 5 8.65 6.54 -14.41
CA GLY A 5 8.29 7.69 -13.61
C GLY A 5 6.82 8.07 -13.66
N GLU A 6 6.00 7.26 -14.31
CA GLU A 6 4.57 7.53 -14.39
C GLU A 6 3.86 7.26 -13.07
N VAL A 7 4.40 6.34 -12.27
CA VAL A 7 3.83 5.93 -11.00
C VAL A 7 4.92 5.95 -9.95
N GLN A 8 4.60 6.47 -8.78
CA GLN A 8 5.51 6.46 -7.64
C GLN A 8 5.04 5.41 -6.64
N LEU A 9 5.98 4.60 -6.17
CA LEU A 9 5.70 3.54 -5.20
C LEU A 9 6.01 4.05 -3.80
N VAL A 10 5.04 3.90 -2.89
CA VAL A 10 5.19 4.29 -1.49
C VAL A 10 5.25 3.03 -0.64
N SER A 11 6.19 2.98 0.29
CA SER A 11 6.28 1.90 1.26
C SER A 11 6.15 2.47 2.67
N SER A 12 6.05 1.59 3.67
CA SER A 12 5.89 2.02 5.05
C SER A 12 6.54 1.03 5.99
N TYR A 13 6.73 1.47 7.24
CA TYR A 13 7.24 0.59 8.29
C TYR A 13 6.32 -0.61 8.52
N THR A 14 5.01 -0.47 8.28
CA THR A 14 4.07 -1.59 8.40
C THR A 14 4.39 -2.67 7.37
N LEU A 15 4.62 -2.26 6.12
CA LEU A 15 4.98 -3.20 5.06
C LEU A 15 6.35 -3.85 5.36
N ALA A 16 7.31 -3.05 5.80
CA ALA A 16 8.62 -3.58 6.14
C ALA A 16 8.53 -4.65 7.22
N TYR A 17 7.69 -4.42 8.23
CA TYR A 17 7.47 -5.39 9.28
C TYR A 17 6.87 -6.69 8.74
N GLU A 18 5.84 -6.58 7.89
CA GLU A 18 5.22 -7.76 7.31
C GLU A 18 6.18 -8.54 6.42
N VAL A 19 6.98 -7.84 5.64
CA VAL A 19 7.99 -8.50 4.80
C VAL A 19 8.99 -9.27 5.67
N SER A 20 9.40 -8.69 6.80
CA SER A 20 10.35 -9.32 7.70
C SER A 20 9.82 -10.64 8.27
N ARG A 21 8.51 -10.83 8.29
CA ARG A 21 7.87 -12.04 8.81
C ARG A 21 7.59 -13.09 7.72
N THR A 22 7.94 -12.80 6.48
CA THR A 22 7.78 -13.77 5.39
C THR A 22 8.71 -14.97 5.63
N PRO A 23 8.18 -16.20 5.67
CA PRO A 23 9.01 -17.36 6.04
C PRO A 23 10.16 -17.68 5.07
N SER A 24 9.95 -17.44 3.78
CA SER A 24 10.95 -17.75 2.77
C SER A 24 11.98 -16.64 2.66
N GLU A 25 13.26 -16.99 2.94
CA GLU A 25 14.34 -16.01 2.82
C GLU A 25 14.50 -15.49 1.41
N SER A 26 14.36 -16.36 0.41
CA SER A 26 14.50 -15.92 -0.98
C SER A 26 13.37 -14.96 -1.38
N LYS A 27 12.16 -15.20 -0.87
CA LYS A 27 11.04 -14.28 -1.14
C LYS A 27 11.25 -12.95 -0.45
N ARG A 28 11.71 -12.97 0.82
CA ARG A 28 12.01 -11.73 1.53
C ARG A 28 13.04 -10.90 0.78
N ASN A 29 14.11 -11.57 0.34
CA ASN A 29 15.19 -10.87 -0.36
C ASN A 29 14.70 -10.28 -1.69
N ALA A 30 13.88 -11.02 -2.42
CA ALA A 30 13.33 -10.53 -3.69
C ALA A 30 12.42 -9.32 -3.48
N ILE A 31 11.57 -9.37 -2.45
CA ILE A 31 10.67 -8.25 -2.14
C ILE A 31 11.48 -7.03 -1.71
N ASN A 32 12.46 -7.22 -0.83
CA ASN A 32 13.28 -6.11 -0.35
C ASN A 32 14.08 -5.48 -1.47
N GLN A 33 14.61 -6.28 -2.38
CA GLN A 33 15.34 -5.76 -3.53
C GLN A 33 14.43 -4.93 -4.42
N PHE A 34 13.21 -5.43 -4.70
CA PHE A 34 12.24 -4.70 -5.50
C PHE A 34 11.91 -3.36 -4.84
N LEU A 35 11.68 -3.35 -3.53
CA LEU A 35 11.34 -2.13 -2.81
C LEU A 35 12.51 -1.13 -2.83
N GLU A 36 13.72 -1.60 -2.60
CA GLU A 36 14.90 -0.73 -2.63
C GLU A 36 15.06 -0.05 -3.99
N GLU A 37 14.76 -0.76 -5.06
CA GLU A 37 14.95 -0.24 -6.41
C GLU A 37 13.82 0.68 -6.86
N ASN A 38 12.63 0.57 -6.27
CA ASN A 38 11.44 1.21 -6.83
C ASN A 38 10.71 2.17 -5.89
N VAL A 39 10.97 2.13 -4.59
CA VAL A 39 10.25 2.99 -3.65
C VAL A 39 10.73 4.43 -3.74
N SER A 40 9.76 5.35 -3.89
CA SER A 40 10.02 6.78 -3.95
C SER A 40 9.85 7.48 -2.61
N LEU A 41 8.99 6.92 -1.75
CA LEU A 41 8.69 7.52 -0.45
C LEU A 41 8.50 6.42 0.57
N TYR A 42 9.08 6.59 1.74
CA TYR A 42 8.95 5.64 2.85
C TYR A 42 8.31 6.34 4.04
N ILE A 43 7.20 5.80 4.53
CA ILE A 43 6.53 6.30 5.74
C ILE A 43 7.14 5.56 6.93
N ASP A 44 8.02 6.23 7.64
CA ASP A 44 8.76 5.62 8.72
C ASP A 44 8.04 5.75 10.07
N GLU A 45 8.69 5.27 11.11
CA GLU A 45 8.08 5.17 12.44
C GLU A 45 7.80 6.52 13.10
N THR A 46 8.32 7.61 12.55
CA THR A 46 7.98 8.94 13.08
C THR A 46 6.51 9.26 12.88
N TYR A 47 5.85 8.57 11.95
CA TYR A 47 4.42 8.74 11.68
C TYR A 47 3.55 7.72 12.43
N GLU A 48 4.15 6.91 13.31
CA GLU A 48 3.45 5.80 13.96
C GLU A 48 2.18 6.24 14.69
N THR A 49 2.24 7.34 15.43
CA THR A 49 1.07 7.82 16.17
C THR A 49 -0.08 8.18 15.23
N GLU A 50 0.20 8.95 14.19
CA GLU A 50 -0.82 9.38 13.24
C GLU A 50 -1.38 8.19 12.47
N VAL A 51 -0.51 7.29 12.04
CA VAL A 51 -0.93 6.07 11.35
C VAL A 51 -1.85 5.24 12.24
N HIS A 52 -1.44 5.05 13.50
CA HIS A 52 -2.22 4.22 14.43
C HIS A 52 -3.59 4.82 14.73
N GLU A 53 -3.64 6.12 14.97
CA GLU A 53 -4.92 6.78 15.25
C GLU A 53 -5.89 6.66 14.07
N LEU A 54 -5.38 6.88 12.87
CA LEU A 54 -6.19 6.74 11.67
C LEU A 54 -6.59 5.29 11.44
N ALA A 55 -5.67 4.36 11.68
CA ALA A 55 -5.95 2.94 11.54
C ALA A 55 -7.07 2.49 12.47
N LEU A 56 -7.11 3.01 13.70
CA LEU A 56 -8.19 2.67 14.63
C LEU A 56 -9.56 3.06 14.07
N GLN A 57 -9.65 4.21 13.42
CA GLN A 57 -10.89 4.62 12.78
C GLN A 57 -11.29 3.67 11.65
N ILE A 58 -10.32 3.25 10.85
CA ILE A 58 -10.57 2.31 9.76
C ILE A 58 -10.98 0.95 10.30
N MET A 59 -10.31 0.48 11.36
CA MET A 59 -10.64 -0.80 11.99
C MET A 59 -12.06 -0.83 12.53
N SER A 60 -12.60 0.31 12.94
CA SER A 60 -13.97 0.37 13.45
C SER A 60 -15.00 0.00 12.38
N THR A 61 -14.62 0.01 11.11
CA THR A 61 -15.50 -0.37 10.01
C THR A 61 -15.39 -1.86 9.66
N GLY A 62 -14.56 -2.62 10.37
CA GLY A 62 -14.41 -4.06 10.15
C GLY A 62 -13.13 -4.47 9.44
N VAL A 63 -12.26 -3.52 9.12
CA VAL A 63 -10.98 -3.80 8.46
C VAL A 63 -9.99 -4.35 9.48
N LYS A 64 -9.20 -5.34 9.07
CA LYS A 64 -8.17 -5.93 9.94
C LYS A 64 -7.07 -4.92 10.26
N ALA A 65 -6.42 -5.11 11.41
CA ALA A 65 -5.40 -4.18 11.88
C ALA A 65 -4.29 -3.92 10.87
N ALA A 66 -3.70 -4.97 10.29
CA ALA A 66 -2.62 -4.80 9.33
C ALA A 66 -3.07 -4.00 8.11
N ASP A 67 -4.23 -4.36 7.56
CA ASP A 67 -4.76 -3.68 6.38
C ASP A 67 -5.13 -2.23 6.69
N ALA A 68 -5.66 -1.98 7.89
CA ALA A 68 -5.99 -0.63 8.32
C ALA A 68 -4.74 0.24 8.43
N HIS A 69 -3.63 -0.33 8.91
CA HIS A 69 -2.38 0.41 9.00
C HIS A 69 -1.79 0.70 7.62
N HIS A 70 -1.94 -0.22 6.67
CA HIS A 70 -1.53 0.03 5.29
C HIS A 70 -2.35 1.16 4.67
N ALA A 71 -3.67 1.12 4.86
CA ALA A 71 -4.55 2.17 4.34
C ALA A 71 -4.22 3.52 4.98
N ALA A 72 -4.01 3.53 6.30
CA ALA A 72 -3.67 4.76 7.01
C ALA A 72 -2.34 5.33 6.51
N SER A 73 -1.34 4.49 6.29
CA SER A 73 -0.05 4.94 5.75
C SER A 73 -0.20 5.55 4.37
N ALA A 74 -1.03 4.91 3.52
CA ALA A 74 -1.29 5.43 2.18
C ALA A 74 -1.99 6.79 2.23
N MET A 75 -2.92 6.96 3.15
CA MET A 75 -3.62 8.23 3.31
C MET A 75 -2.69 9.34 3.80
N ILE A 76 -1.82 9.03 4.75
CA ILE A 76 -0.86 9.99 5.27
C ILE A 76 0.14 10.38 4.18
N ALA A 77 0.51 9.44 3.32
CA ALA A 77 1.42 9.71 2.20
C ALA A 77 0.72 10.38 1.01
N HIS A 78 -0.59 10.61 1.11
CA HIS A 78 -1.40 11.21 0.04
C HIS A 78 -1.34 10.39 -1.26
N CYS A 79 -1.36 9.07 -1.12
CA CYS A 79 -1.41 8.18 -2.27
C CYS A 79 -2.75 8.32 -3.00
N ASP A 80 -2.72 8.14 -4.30
CA ASP A 80 -3.95 8.12 -5.11
C ASP A 80 -4.61 6.74 -5.06
N PHE A 81 -3.80 5.70 -4.99
CA PHE A 81 -4.28 4.31 -5.03
C PHE A 81 -3.65 3.47 -3.94
N LEU A 82 -4.43 2.54 -3.40
CA LEU A 82 -3.94 1.43 -2.60
C LEU A 82 -4.36 0.15 -3.30
N ILE A 83 -3.41 -0.69 -3.65
CA ILE A 83 -3.69 -1.91 -4.39
C ILE A 83 -3.71 -3.08 -3.41
N THR A 84 -4.80 -3.84 -3.42
CA THR A 84 -4.98 -4.95 -2.49
C THR A 84 -5.82 -6.05 -3.11
N THR A 85 -5.74 -7.24 -2.52
CA THR A 85 -6.64 -8.35 -2.86
C THR A 85 -7.59 -8.68 -1.71
N ASP A 86 -7.54 -7.94 -0.61
CA ASP A 86 -8.38 -8.19 0.55
C ASP A 86 -9.77 -7.61 0.35
N ASP A 87 -10.80 -8.47 0.41
CA ASP A 87 -12.20 -8.07 0.16
C ASP A 87 -12.72 -7.03 1.14
N ARG A 88 -12.32 -7.12 2.41
CA ARG A 88 -12.79 -6.17 3.41
C ARG A 88 -12.20 -4.79 3.18
N LEU A 89 -10.92 -4.76 2.84
CA LEU A 89 -10.26 -3.49 2.54
C LEU A 89 -10.83 -2.86 1.27
N LEU A 90 -11.16 -3.68 0.27
CA LEU A 90 -11.76 -3.18 -0.96
C LEU A 90 -13.12 -2.54 -0.73
N LYS A 91 -13.82 -2.91 0.32
CA LYS A 91 -15.12 -2.31 0.67
C LYS A 91 -14.99 -1.00 1.42
N TYR A 92 -13.83 -0.72 1.96
CA TYR A 92 -13.60 0.53 2.67
C TYR A 92 -13.51 1.66 1.65
N LYS A 93 -14.23 2.74 1.90
CA LYS A 93 -14.29 3.88 0.97
C LYS A 93 -13.71 5.13 1.60
N ASP A 94 -12.88 5.81 0.85
CA ASP A 94 -12.30 7.08 1.23
C ASP A 94 -12.34 8.00 0.02
N PRO A 95 -12.71 9.29 0.19
CA PRO A 95 -12.83 10.19 -0.96
C PRO A 95 -11.51 10.47 -1.67
N ASP A 96 -10.40 10.38 -0.96
CA ASP A 96 -9.09 10.74 -1.53
C ASP A 96 -8.20 9.56 -1.87
N LEU A 97 -8.59 8.35 -1.47
CA LEU A 97 -7.77 7.15 -1.71
C LEU A 97 -8.63 6.09 -2.38
N LYS A 98 -8.26 5.69 -3.59
CA LYS A 98 -8.95 4.62 -4.29
C LYS A 98 -8.30 3.29 -3.94
N ILE A 99 -9.10 2.37 -3.41
CA ILE A 99 -8.64 1.04 -3.04
C ILE A 99 -9.11 0.08 -4.12
N VAL A 100 -8.16 -0.54 -4.80
CA VAL A 100 -8.43 -1.32 -6.01
C VAL A 100 -7.65 -2.62 -6.03
N THR A 101 -8.10 -3.56 -6.86
CA THR A 101 -7.35 -4.79 -7.12
C THR A 101 -6.27 -4.52 -8.17
N PRO A 102 -5.24 -5.40 -8.27
CA PRO A 102 -4.25 -5.25 -9.32
C PRO A 102 -4.84 -5.18 -10.74
N PRO A 103 -5.78 -6.07 -11.14
CA PRO A 103 -6.39 -5.94 -12.47
C PRO A 103 -7.11 -4.62 -12.67
N GLU A 104 -7.79 -4.14 -11.63
CA GLU A 104 -8.52 -2.88 -11.66
C GLU A 104 -7.57 -1.70 -11.85
N PHE A 105 -6.45 -1.72 -11.13
CA PHE A 105 -5.45 -0.67 -11.27
C PHE A 105 -4.88 -0.62 -12.69
N ILE A 106 -4.58 -1.79 -13.26
CA ILE A 106 -4.04 -1.87 -14.61
C ILE A 106 -5.06 -1.32 -15.61
N ARG A 107 -6.34 -1.65 -15.43
CA ARG A 107 -7.39 -1.16 -16.31
C ARG A 107 -7.53 0.36 -16.23
N LEU A 108 -7.47 0.91 -15.02
CA LEU A 108 -7.66 2.35 -14.82
C LEU A 108 -6.46 3.18 -15.24
N TYR A 109 -5.28 2.62 -15.17
CA TYR A 109 -4.05 3.38 -15.33
C TYR A 109 -3.20 2.96 -16.50
N GLY A 110 -2.99 1.65 -16.66
CA GLY A 110 -2.06 1.14 -17.63
C GLY A 110 -2.69 0.54 -18.88
N GLY A 111 -3.91 0.05 -18.75
CA GLY A 111 -4.56 -0.69 -19.82
C GLY A 111 -4.77 0.13 -21.08
N GLU A 112 -5.20 1.35 -20.92
CA GLU A 112 -5.47 2.23 -22.06
C GLU A 112 -4.20 2.60 -22.82
N ASN A 113 -3.06 2.45 -22.20
CA ASN A 113 -1.80 2.79 -22.86
C ASN A 113 -1.31 1.70 -23.80
N ASN A 114 -1.97 0.56 -23.80
CA ASN A 114 -1.58 -0.57 -24.61
C ASN A 114 -2.36 -0.67 -25.90
N ASP A 115 -3.24 0.21 -26.10
CA ASP A 115 -4.14 0.19 -27.29
C ASP A 115 -3.49 0.76 -28.52
#